data_dc2f31d6e185b1c7aebf63fc28681a12
#
_entry.id   dc2f31d6e185b1c7aebf63fc28681a12
#
_cell.length_a   1.000
_cell.length_b   1.000
_cell.length_c   1.000
_cell.angle_alpha   90.00
_cell.angle_beta   90.00
_cell.angle_gamma   90.00
#
_symmetry.space_group_name_H-M   'P 1'
#
loop_
_entity.id
_entity.type
_entity.pdbx_description
1 polymer ?
#
loop_
_entity_poly.entity_id
_entity_poly.type
_entity_poly.pdbx_seq_one_letter_code
_entity_poly.pdbx_strand_id
1 'polypeptide(L)'
;MKKILVTGCLGQIGTELTLHFRELYGKDNVIATARRLKEGNDLSECGYFELVDVLEIDRLRAICDQYKINTIVHLAAILSAVGEQNPQMTYDINMNGLFNVLEVARERNIQVITPSSIAAFGPSTPQDNTPQDTIQRPNTMYGVTKVAGELLCDYYHTRFGVDTRGM
;
A
#
# COMPACT_ATOMS: atom_id res chain seq x y z
N MET A 1 -19.29 -2.56 10.01
CA MET A 1 -18.86 -3.66 9.13
C MET A 1 -17.63 -3.18 8.38
N LYS A 2 -16.57 -3.99 8.27
CA LYS A 2 -15.35 -3.58 7.54
C LYS A 2 -15.60 -3.59 6.03
N LYS A 3 -15.23 -2.50 5.36
CA LYS A 3 -15.18 -2.35 3.90
C LYS A 3 -13.74 -2.05 3.52
N ILE A 4 -13.10 -3.00 2.86
CA ILE A 4 -11.66 -3.02 2.65
C ILE A 4 -11.35 -2.78 1.17
N LEU A 5 -10.48 -1.83 0.89
CA LEU A 5 -9.85 -1.63 -0.42
C LEU A 5 -8.44 -2.22 -0.39
N VAL A 6 -8.11 -3.10 -1.32
CA VAL A 6 -6.76 -3.64 -1.46
C VAL A 6 -6.14 -3.10 -2.74
N THR A 7 -5.15 -2.21 -2.64
CA THR A 7 -4.38 -1.75 -3.80
C THR A 7 -3.23 -2.70 -4.09
N GLY A 8 -2.90 -2.90 -5.37
CA GLY A 8 -1.85 -3.86 -5.72
C GLY A 8 -2.25 -5.32 -5.51
N CYS A 9 -3.54 -5.62 -5.62
CA CYS A 9 -4.12 -6.94 -5.36
C CYS A 9 -3.56 -8.07 -6.25
N LEU A 10 -2.93 -7.76 -7.39
CA LEU A 10 -2.34 -8.75 -8.31
C LEU A 10 -0.88 -9.10 -7.99
N GLY A 11 -0.31 -8.52 -6.94
CA GLY A 11 0.99 -8.90 -6.38
C GLY A 11 0.87 -10.20 -5.56
N GLN A 12 2.02 -10.77 -5.17
CA GLN A 12 2.08 -12.00 -4.40
C GLN A 12 1.27 -11.89 -3.10
N ILE A 13 1.56 -10.90 -2.25
CA ILE A 13 0.81 -10.66 -1.00
C ILE A 13 -0.63 -10.26 -1.30
N GLY A 14 -0.84 -9.41 -2.32
CA GLY A 14 -2.15 -8.86 -2.64
C GLY A 14 -3.17 -9.91 -3.04
N THR A 15 -2.76 -10.93 -3.82
CA THR A 15 -3.63 -12.02 -4.24
C THR A 15 -4.09 -12.86 -3.05
N GLU A 16 -3.15 -13.37 -2.27
CA GLU A 16 -3.44 -14.20 -1.09
C GLU A 16 -4.29 -13.44 -0.05
N LEU A 17 -3.90 -12.21 0.25
CA LEU A 17 -4.60 -11.40 1.24
C LEU A 17 -6.02 -11.05 0.80
N THR A 18 -6.23 -10.75 -0.49
CA THR A 18 -7.56 -10.43 -1.01
C THR A 18 -8.50 -11.64 -0.90
N LEU A 19 -8.03 -12.83 -1.28
CA LEU A 19 -8.80 -14.06 -1.16
C LEU A 19 -9.15 -14.35 0.30
N HIS A 20 -8.17 -14.31 1.19
CA HIS A 20 -8.37 -14.55 2.61
C HIS A 20 -9.34 -13.53 3.26
N PHE A 21 -9.22 -12.26 2.91
CA PHE A 21 -10.16 -11.25 3.40
C PHE A 21 -11.58 -11.45 2.88
N ARG A 22 -11.75 -11.93 1.64
CA ARG A 22 -13.07 -12.28 1.11
C ARG A 22 -13.72 -13.44 1.86
N GLU A 23 -12.93 -14.40 2.30
CA GLU A 23 -13.41 -15.50 3.17
C GLU A 23 -13.83 -14.97 4.54
N LEU A 24 -13.02 -14.10 5.16
CA LEU A 24 -13.27 -13.59 6.51
C LEU A 24 -14.40 -12.55 6.58
N TYR A 25 -14.44 -11.63 5.64
CA TYR A 25 -15.34 -10.46 5.70
C TYR A 25 -16.46 -10.51 4.68
N GLY A 26 -16.45 -11.50 3.78
CA GLY A 26 -17.38 -11.62 2.66
C GLY A 26 -16.91 -10.88 1.41
N LYS A 27 -17.16 -11.50 0.24
CA LYS A 27 -16.71 -11.02 -1.06
C LYS A 27 -17.15 -9.59 -1.40
N ASP A 28 -18.32 -9.18 -0.92
CA ASP A 28 -18.90 -7.86 -1.18
C ASP A 28 -18.33 -6.76 -0.26
N ASN A 29 -17.45 -7.13 0.65
CA ASN A 29 -16.81 -6.21 1.59
C ASN A 29 -15.32 -5.97 1.29
N VAL A 30 -14.78 -6.62 0.24
CA VAL A 30 -13.38 -6.51 -0.15
C VAL A 30 -13.27 -6.17 -1.63
N ILE A 31 -12.85 -4.96 -1.89
CA ILE A 31 -12.66 -4.42 -3.23
C ILE A 31 -11.19 -4.56 -3.61
N ALA A 32 -10.93 -5.41 -4.61
CA ALA A 32 -9.60 -5.60 -5.17
C ALA A 32 -9.30 -4.51 -6.18
N THR A 33 -8.09 -3.94 -6.18
CA THR A 33 -7.72 -2.96 -7.20
C THR A 33 -6.33 -3.16 -7.75
N ALA A 34 -6.21 -2.95 -9.06
CA ALA A 34 -4.94 -2.95 -9.77
C ALA A 34 -4.98 -1.96 -10.94
N ARG A 35 -3.80 -1.58 -11.44
CA ARG A 35 -3.67 -0.69 -12.60
C ARG A 35 -4.13 -1.34 -13.92
N ARG A 36 -4.03 -2.65 -14.03
CA ARG A 36 -4.41 -3.43 -15.22
C ARG A 36 -4.86 -4.83 -14.81
N LEU A 37 -5.68 -5.45 -15.65
CA LEU A 37 -5.99 -6.88 -15.53
C LEU A 37 -4.74 -7.72 -15.85
N LYS A 38 -4.68 -8.90 -15.26
CA LYS A 38 -3.67 -9.92 -15.55
C LYS A 38 -4.41 -11.18 -16.00
N GLU A 39 -4.06 -11.74 -17.13
CA GLU A 39 -4.63 -13.00 -17.61
C GLU A 39 -4.46 -14.11 -16.54
N GLY A 40 -5.49 -14.95 -16.41
CA GLY A 40 -5.52 -16.02 -15.42
C GLY A 40 -5.67 -15.53 -13.97
N ASN A 41 -6.22 -14.34 -13.77
CA ASN A 41 -6.49 -13.80 -12.44
C ASN A 41 -7.96 -13.95 -12.07
N ASP A 42 -8.23 -14.80 -11.09
CA ASP A 42 -9.59 -15.11 -10.64
C ASP A 42 -10.19 -14.05 -9.69
N LEU A 43 -9.44 -13.03 -9.30
CA LEU A 43 -9.91 -12.01 -8.35
C LEU A 43 -11.08 -11.17 -8.89
N SER A 44 -11.15 -10.97 -10.21
CA SER A 44 -12.27 -10.27 -10.84
C SER A 44 -13.55 -11.11 -10.91
N GLU A 45 -13.43 -12.45 -10.87
CA GLU A 45 -14.55 -13.38 -10.95
C GLU A 45 -15.17 -13.68 -9.58
N CYS A 46 -14.39 -13.54 -8.51
CA CYS A 46 -14.82 -13.92 -7.15
C CYS A 46 -15.20 -12.73 -6.24
N GLY A 47 -15.40 -11.53 -6.78
CA GLY A 47 -15.82 -10.34 -6.01
C GLY A 47 -15.54 -9.04 -6.72
N TYR A 48 -15.77 -7.91 -6.06
CA TYR A 48 -15.54 -6.59 -6.65
C TYR A 48 -14.08 -6.39 -7.03
N PHE A 49 -13.88 -5.88 -8.24
CA PHE A 49 -12.58 -5.53 -8.80
C PHE A 49 -12.68 -4.21 -9.56
N GLU A 50 -11.79 -3.26 -9.26
CA GLU A 50 -11.74 -1.95 -9.91
C GLU A 50 -10.37 -1.68 -10.51
N LEU A 51 -10.35 -1.09 -11.70
CA LEU A 51 -9.12 -0.60 -12.30
C LEU A 51 -8.82 0.80 -11.76
N VAL A 52 -7.63 0.97 -11.18
CA VAL A 52 -7.13 2.26 -10.70
C VAL A 52 -5.61 2.29 -10.67
N ASP A 53 -5.03 3.38 -11.14
CA ASP A 53 -3.67 3.75 -10.81
C ASP A 53 -3.69 4.54 -9.49
N VAL A 54 -2.82 4.22 -8.55
CA VAL A 54 -2.73 4.92 -7.25
C VAL A 54 -2.31 6.39 -7.41
N LEU A 55 -1.82 6.77 -8.58
CA LEU A 55 -1.55 8.16 -8.93
C LEU A 55 -2.83 8.95 -9.29
N GLU A 56 -3.95 8.28 -9.55
CA GLU A 56 -5.24 8.89 -9.89
C GLU A 56 -6.08 9.12 -8.63
N ILE A 57 -5.76 10.16 -7.86
CA ILE A 57 -6.40 10.43 -6.55
C ILE A 57 -7.92 10.55 -6.65
N ASP A 58 -8.45 11.18 -7.70
CA ASP A 58 -9.91 11.35 -7.87
C ASP A 58 -10.62 10.02 -8.12
N ARG A 59 -9.96 9.08 -8.80
CA ARG A 59 -10.49 7.73 -8.98
C ARG A 59 -10.47 6.96 -7.66
N LEU A 60 -9.41 7.08 -6.84
CA LEU A 60 -9.37 6.51 -5.49
C LEU A 60 -10.49 7.07 -4.62
N ARG A 61 -10.73 8.40 -4.65
CA ARG A 61 -11.84 9.05 -3.94
C ARG A 61 -13.18 8.44 -4.34
N ALA A 62 -13.43 8.34 -5.65
CA ALA A 62 -14.68 7.80 -6.19
C ALA A 62 -14.92 6.35 -5.75
N ILE A 63 -13.90 5.49 -5.79
CA ILE A 63 -14.00 4.10 -5.33
C ILE A 63 -14.30 4.05 -3.82
N CYS A 64 -13.59 4.84 -3.01
CA CYS A 64 -13.83 4.89 -1.57
C CYS A 64 -15.24 5.32 -1.22
N ASP A 65 -15.79 6.30 -1.93
CA ASP A 65 -17.16 6.79 -1.74
C ASP A 65 -18.21 5.76 -2.20
N GLN A 66 -18.01 5.18 -3.39
CA GLN A 66 -18.91 4.18 -3.97
C GLN A 66 -19.10 2.96 -3.06
N TYR A 67 -18.00 2.43 -2.53
CA TYR A 67 -18.00 1.21 -1.72
C TYR A 67 -18.02 1.47 -0.21
N LYS A 68 -18.04 2.74 0.21
CA LYS A 68 -18.01 3.15 1.63
C LYS A 68 -16.81 2.53 2.37
N ILE A 69 -15.63 2.64 1.77
CA ILE A 69 -14.39 2.07 2.29
C ILE A 69 -14.05 2.69 3.65
N ASN A 70 -13.64 1.87 4.60
CA ASN A 70 -13.17 2.30 5.91
C ASN A 70 -11.78 1.74 6.27
N THR A 71 -11.23 0.89 5.42
CA THR A 71 -9.85 0.39 5.56
C THR A 71 -9.22 0.25 4.18
N ILE A 72 -8.03 0.81 3.99
CA ILE A 72 -7.21 0.61 2.79
C ILE A 72 -5.99 -0.22 3.17
N VAL A 73 -5.77 -1.33 2.46
CA VAL A 73 -4.51 -2.08 2.51
C VAL A 73 -3.72 -1.71 1.26
N HIS A 74 -2.69 -0.90 1.47
CA HIS A 74 -1.90 -0.32 0.38
C HIS A 74 -0.68 -1.18 0.08
N LEU A 75 -0.79 -2.02 -0.97
CA LEU A 75 0.27 -2.92 -1.43
C LEU A 75 0.84 -2.53 -2.80
N ALA A 76 0.26 -1.52 -3.45
CA ALA A 76 0.74 -1.05 -4.75
C ALA A 76 2.13 -0.39 -4.59
N ALA A 77 3.15 -1.02 -5.14
CA ALA A 77 4.52 -0.53 -5.11
C ALA A 77 5.35 -1.13 -6.25
N ILE A 78 6.38 -0.39 -6.67
CA ILE A 78 7.47 -0.92 -7.48
C ILE A 78 8.52 -1.51 -6.54
N LEU A 79 8.92 -2.75 -6.81
CA LEU A 79 9.89 -3.49 -6.00
C LEU A 79 11.34 -3.17 -6.39
N SER A 80 12.28 -3.57 -5.53
CA SER A 80 13.70 -3.21 -5.58
C SER A 80 14.35 -3.38 -6.96
N ALA A 81 14.29 -4.57 -7.57
CA ALA A 81 15.00 -4.85 -8.84
C ALA A 81 14.51 -3.98 -10.01
N VAL A 82 13.20 -3.77 -10.13
CA VAL A 82 12.59 -2.89 -11.14
C VAL A 82 12.83 -1.42 -10.76
N GLY A 83 12.82 -1.15 -9.46
CA GLY A 83 13.01 0.19 -8.91
C GLY A 83 14.36 0.80 -9.23
N GLU A 84 15.43 0.00 -9.20
CA GLU A 84 16.77 0.47 -9.54
C GLU A 84 16.94 0.77 -11.04
N GLN A 85 16.16 0.13 -11.90
CA GLN A 85 16.15 0.41 -13.33
C GLN A 85 15.38 1.71 -13.66
N ASN A 86 14.41 2.09 -12.84
CA ASN A 86 13.52 3.24 -13.06
C ASN A 86 13.27 4.01 -11.76
N PRO A 87 14.27 4.69 -11.19
CA PRO A 87 14.17 5.31 -9.87
C PRO A 87 13.08 6.39 -9.79
N GLN A 88 12.90 7.18 -10.84
CA GLN A 88 11.87 8.23 -10.87
C GLN A 88 10.45 7.62 -10.84
N MET A 89 10.19 6.61 -11.66
CA MET A 89 8.90 5.90 -11.65
C MET A 89 8.65 5.23 -10.30
N THR A 90 9.70 4.70 -9.67
CA THR A 90 9.62 4.09 -8.34
C THR A 90 9.24 5.12 -7.29
N TYR A 91 9.88 6.28 -7.32
CA TYR A 91 9.52 7.38 -6.43
C TYR A 91 8.05 7.80 -6.63
N ASP A 92 7.64 8.02 -7.88
CA ASP A 92 6.28 8.46 -8.17
C ASP A 92 5.23 7.47 -7.66
N ILE A 93 5.38 6.19 -7.97
CA ILE A 93 4.38 5.19 -7.56
C ILE A 93 4.42 4.94 -6.05
N ASN A 94 5.62 4.77 -5.47
CA ASN A 94 5.74 4.41 -4.06
C ASN A 94 5.47 5.59 -3.12
N MET A 95 5.85 6.81 -3.49
CA MET A 95 5.67 8.00 -2.66
C MET A 95 4.39 8.76 -2.98
N ASN A 96 4.18 9.18 -4.24
CA ASN A 96 2.98 9.92 -4.61
C ASN A 96 1.73 9.03 -4.54
N GLY A 97 1.86 7.72 -4.84
CA GLY A 97 0.78 6.76 -4.66
C GLY A 97 0.37 6.61 -3.19
N LEU A 98 1.34 6.46 -2.27
CA LEU A 98 1.06 6.42 -0.83
C LEU A 98 0.50 7.75 -0.34
N PHE A 99 1.04 8.88 -0.79
CA PHE A 99 0.55 10.21 -0.44
C PHE A 99 -0.93 10.38 -0.83
N ASN A 100 -1.31 9.97 -2.04
CA ASN A 100 -2.71 10.01 -2.49
C ASN A 100 -3.62 9.14 -1.61
N VAL A 101 -3.16 7.94 -1.24
CA VAL A 101 -3.91 7.06 -0.32
C VAL A 101 -4.10 7.70 1.04
N LEU A 102 -3.06 8.33 1.59
CA LEU A 102 -3.13 9.02 2.89
C LEU A 102 -4.03 10.26 2.85
N GLU A 103 -4.02 11.03 1.74
CA GLU A 103 -4.94 12.16 1.58
C GLU A 103 -6.40 11.70 1.52
N VAL A 104 -6.70 10.67 0.74
CA VAL A 104 -8.05 10.08 0.68
C VAL A 104 -8.47 9.56 2.07
N ALA A 105 -7.55 8.92 2.79
CA ALA A 105 -7.79 8.41 4.14
C ALA A 105 -8.07 9.54 5.13
N ARG A 106 -7.30 10.64 5.07
CA ARG A 106 -7.50 11.84 5.90
C ARG A 106 -8.87 12.47 5.66
N GLU A 107 -9.25 12.63 4.39
CA GLU A 107 -10.52 13.25 3.99
C GLU A 107 -11.75 12.45 4.44
N ARG A 108 -11.63 11.14 4.57
CA ARG A 108 -12.75 10.20 4.79
C ARG A 108 -12.66 9.40 6.09
N ASN A 109 -11.67 9.71 6.93
CA ASN A 109 -11.42 8.98 8.17
C ASN A 109 -11.27 7.46 7.96
N ILE A 110 -10.44 7.07 6.98
CA ILE A 110 -10.15 5.69 6.62
C ILE A 110 -8.86 5.22 7.30
N GLN A 111 -8.85 3.99 7.81
CA GLN A 111 -7.64 3.34 8.29
C GLN A 111 -6.74 2.94 7.10
N VAL A 112 -5.44 3.13 7.22
CA VAL A 112 -4.44 2.70 6.22
C VAL A 112 -3.49 1.68 6.82
N ILE A 113 -3.33 0.55 6.13
CA ILE A 113 -2.34 -0.48 6.45
C ILE A 113 -1.37 -0.55 5.27
N THR A 114 -0.08 -0.38 5.51
CA THR A 114 0.95 -0.47 4.47
C THR A 114 2.18 -1.22 4.98
N PRO A 115 2.73 -2.18 4.22
CA PRO A 115 3.92 -2.91 4.65
C PRO A 115 5.18 -2.07 4.45
N SER A 116 6.09 -2.15 5.42
CA SER A 116 7.46 -1.76 5.24
C SER A 116 8.29 -2.89 4.58
N SER A 117 9.58 -2.90 4.77
CA SER A 117 10.48 -3.91 4.21
C SER A 117 11.82 -3.91 4.94
N ILE A 118 12.49 -5.05 4.98
CA ILE A 118 13.89 -5.12 5.39
C ILE A 118 14.81 -4.24 4.53
N ALA A 119 14.38 -3.87 3.32
CA ALA A 119 15.10 -2.94 2.45
C ALA A 119 15.19 -1.51 3.03
N ALA A 120 14.47 -1.19 4.10
CA ALA A 120 14.61 0.05 4.86
C ALA A 120 15.98 0.15 5.57
N PHE A 121 16.61 -0.98 5.82
CA PHE A 121 17.95 -1.05 6.39
C PHE A 121 19.03 -0.97 5.30
N GLY A 122 20.24 -0.58 5.68
CA GLY A 122 21.35 -0.40 4.75
C GLY A 122 22.58 -1.21 5.12
N PRO A 123 23.67 -1.07 4.35
CA PRO A 123 24.89 -1.86 4.54
C PRO A 123 25.57 -1.68 5.90
N SER A 124 25.30 -0.56 6.58
CA SER A 124 25.85 -0.29 7.94
C SER A 124 25.00 -0.83 9.07
N THR A 125 23.84 -1.42 8.78
CA THR A 125 22.97 -2.04 9.78
C THR A 125 23.61 -3.31 10.30
N PRO A 126 23.69 -3.53 11.65
CA PRO A 126 24.15 -4.79 12.20
C PRO A 126 23.32 -5.96 11.64
N GLN A 127 24.00 -7.01 11.16
CA GLN A 127 23.30 -8.17 10.58
C GLN A 127 22.78 -9.13 11.66
N ASP A 128 23.49 -9.19 12.79
CA ASP A 128 23.14 -10.04 13.92
C ASP A 128 22.62 -9.19 15.07
N ASN A 129 21.52 -9.66 15.70
CA ASN A 129 20.88 -9.00 16.84
C ASN A 129 20.61 -7.50 16.62
N THR A 130 20.10 -7.14 15.42
CA THR A 130 19.75 -5.77 15.07
C THR A 130 18.87 -5.13 16.16
N PRO A 131 19.30 -4.04 16.81
CA PRO A 131 18.49 -3.37 17.81
C PRO A 131 17.21 -2.80 17.20
N GLN A 132 16.16 -2.63 18.02
CA GLN A 132 14.93 -1.95 17.60
C GLN A 132 15.22 -0.51 17.16
N ASP A 133 16.04 0.21 17.91
CA ASP A 133 16.50 1.56 17.57
C ASP A 133 17.72 1.48 16.64
N THR A 134 17.46 1.26 15.37
CA THR A 134 18.49 1.16 14.33
C THR A 134 18.28 2.25 13.29
N ILE A 135 19.38 2.93 12.92
CA ILE A 135 19.36 3.94 11.88
C ILE A 135 19.08 3.28 10.53
N GLN A 136 17.98 3.67 9.92
CA GLN A 136 17.61 3.25 8.58
C GLN A 136 18.36 4.07 7.53
N ARG A 137 19.32 3.47 6.85
CA ARG A 137 20.12 4.11 5.78
C ARG A 137 20.20 3.21 4.55
N PRO A 138 19.06 3.01 3.86
CA PRO A 138 19.02 2.20 2.66
C PRO A 138 19.88 2.80 1.54
N ASN A 139 20.34 1.96 0.63
CA ASN A 139 21.10 2.32 -0.55
C ASN A 139 20.38 1.97 -1.85
N THR A 140 19.09 1.64 -1.78
CA THR A 140 18.23 1.40 -2.95
C THR A 140 17.08 2.40 -2.98
N MET A 141 16.60 2.77 -4.17
CA MET A 141 15.43 3.65 -4.32
C MET A 141 14.20 3.06 -3.62
N TYR A 142 13.99 1.75 -3.75
CA TYR A 142 12.92 1.06 -3.04
C TYR A 142 13.02 1.23 -1.53
N GLY A 143 14.20 0.99 -0.95
CA GLY A 143 14.44 1.17 0.48
C GLY A 143 14.23 2.61 0.93
N VAL A 144 14.71 3.59 0.16
CA VAL A 144 14.50 5.03 0.42
C VAL A 144 13.00 5.34 0.48
N THR A 145 12.21 4.84 -0.47
CA THR A 145 10.76 5.07 -0.47
C THR A 145 10.06 4.35 0.68
N LYS A 146 10.57 3.22 1.18
CA LYS A 146 10.01 2.54 2.35
C LYS A 146 10.23 3.36 3.63
N VAL A 147 11.44 3.81 3.90
CA VAL A 147 11.74 4.69 5.06
C VAL A 147 10.93 5.98 4.99
N ALA A 148 10.92 6.63 3.83
CA ALA A 148 10.14 7.85 3.65
C ALA A 148 8.64 7.62 3.84
N GLY A 149 8.13 6.45 3.41
CA GLY A 149 6.73 6.05 3.58
C GLY A 149 6.35 5.83 5.05
N GLU A 150 7.23 5.21 5.85
CA GLU A 150 7.05 5.07 7.30
C GLU A 150 6.91 6.45 7.96
N LEU A 151 7.87 7.34 7.70
CA LEU A 151 7.87 8.71 8.24
C LEU A 151 6.64 9.51 7.79
N LEU A 152 6.19 9.30 6.55
CA LEU A 152 4.99 9.94 6.05
C LEU A 152 3.72 9.44 6.77
N CYS A 153 3.63 8.14 7.05
CA CYS A 153 2.55 7.57 7.84
C CYS A 153 2.52 8.13 9.26
N ASP A 154 3.67 8.22 9.93
CA ASP A 154 3.80 8.81 11.27
C ASP A 154 3.39 10.29 11.27
N TYR A 155 3.79 11.04 10.24
CA TYR A 155 3.37 12.43 10.08
C TYR A 155 1.84 12.56 9.95
N TYR A 156 1.21 11.74 9.10
CA TYR A 156 -0.25 11.76 8.92
C TYR A 156 -0.99 11.35 10.18
N HIS A 157 -0.46 10.38 10.91
CA HIS A 157 -1.03 10.00 12.21
C HIS A 157 -0.95 11.14 13.20
N THR A 158 0.23 11.70 13.39
CA THR A 158 0.48 12.75 14.41
C THR A 158 -0.23 14.07 14.08
N ARG A 159 -0.20 14.46 12.81
CA ARG A 159 -0.71 15.77 12.36
C ARG A 159 -2.20 15.79 12.10
N PHE A 160 -2.75 14.72 11.58
CA PHE A 160 -4.14 14.64 11.09
C PHE A 160 -4.98 13.56 11.77
N GLY A 161 -4.40 12.73 12.62
CA GLY A 161 -5.10 11.66 13.33
C GLY A 161 -5.50 10.48 12.43
N VAL A 162 -4.87 10.32 11.27
CA VAL A 162 -5.13 9.15 10.40
C VAL A 162 -4.66 7.87 11.10
N ASP A 163 -5.50 6.85 11.17
CA ASP A 163 -5.09 5.54 11.69
C ASP A 163 -4.21 4.82 10.65
N THR A 164 -2.91 5.07 10.72
CA THR A 164 -1.90 4.42 9.87
C THR A 164 -1.23 3.28 10.63
N ARG A 165 -1.04 2.15 9.95
CA ARG A 165 -0.38 0.97 10.52
C ARG A 165 0.67 0.45 9.56
N GLY A 166 1.95 0.65 9.94
CA GLY A 166 3.11 0.03 9.29
C GLY A 166 3.33 -1.41 9.80
N MET A 167 3.75 -2.31 8.92
CA MET A 167 4.10 -3.69 9.25
C MET A 167 5.44 -4.05 8.60
#